data_c8396112a7fa0861c352afb3c40effbc
#
_entry.id   c8396112a7fa0861c352afb3c40effbc
#
_cell.length_a   1.000
_cell.length_b   1.000
_cell.length_c   1.000
_cell.angle_alpha   90.00
_cell.angle_beta   90.00
_cell.angle_gamma   90.00
#
_symmetry.space_group_name_H-M   'P 1'
#
loop_
_entity.id
_entity.type
_entity.pdbx_description
1 polymer ?
#
loop_
_entity_poly.entity_id
_entity_poly.type
_entity_poly.pdbx_seq_one_letter_code
_entity_poly.pdbx_strand_id
1 'polypeptide(L)'
;DLDYADGIKIFELDVPKYIETLKKLKETYRDRIKIKIGVELGLQPQLVRKYDGIFNCEDIDFIIGSFHCIKGMNVAGRKFFEKYSKDEAHRMYFEEILETIKLFPRINVCGHLDFINRYGKAFHNDYREINFELHKEIIDQIFIKLIKKNIGIELNTSGLRYGLKDFHPCRRNLERYKELGGKIITMGSDAHKASDIMKDFDKAREELKEIGFEKFCTFEKRKVEYRDL
;
A
#
# COMPACT_ATOMS: atom_id res chain seq x y z
N ASP A 1 1.46 -4.34 -12.08
CA ASP A 1 2.65 -3.98 -11.33
C ASP A 1 3.91 -4.07 -12.18
N LEU A 2 4.83 -3.16 -12.00
CA LEU A 2 6.19 -3.25 -12.55
C LEU A 2 7.15 -3.28 -11.37
N ASP A 3 7.68 -4.45 -11.06
CA ASP A 3 8.63 -4.61 -9.97
C ASP A 3 9.86 -5.41 -10.42
N TYR A 4 11.02 -5.03 -9.91
CA TYR A 4 12.28 -5.68 -10.22
C TYR A 4 12.98 -6.10 -8.93
N ALA A 5 13.33 -7.38 -8.83
CA ALA A 5 14.19 -7.88 -7.78
C ALA A 5 15.38 -8.61 -8.39
N ASP A 6 16.56 -8.40 -7.85
CA ASP A 6 17.81 -9.01 -8.34
C ASP A 6 18.03 -8.82 -9.86
N GLY A 7 17.55 -7.66 -10.40
CA GLY A 7 17.64 -7.38 -11.84
C GLY A 7 16.60 -8.09 -12.72
N ILE A 8 15.74 -8.90 -12.13
CA ILE A 8 14.68 -9.64 -12.82
C ILE A 8 13.34 -8.92 -12.62
N LYS A 9 12.59 -8.78 -13.71
CA LYS A 9 11.22 -8.26 -13.69
C LYS A 9 10.29 -9.29 -13.02
N ILE A 10 9.68 -8.92 -11.90
CA ILE A 10 8.84 -9.84 -11.11
C ILE A 10 7.38 -9.72 -11.50
N PHE A 11 6.93 -8.52 -11.83
CA PHE A 11 5.55 -8.23 -12.23
C PHE A 11 5.52 -7.40 -13.52
N GLU A 12 4.56 -7.70 -14.36
CA GLU A 12 4.30 -6.98 -15.60
C GLU A 12 2.80 -6.79 -15.82
N LEU A 13 2.40 -5.56 -16.12
CA LEU A 13 1.05 -5.20 -16.50
C LEU A 13 1.05 -4.63 -17.92
N ASP A 14 0.31 -5.26 -18.83
CA ASP A 14 -0.07 -4.66 -20.10
C ASP A 14 -1.16 -3.60 -19.83
N VAL A 15 -0.71 -2.37 -19.58
CA VAL A 15 -1.59 -1.27 -19.18
C VAL A 15 -2.67 -0.97 -20.22
N PRO A 16 -2.39 -0.89 -21.54
CA PRO A 16 -3.42 -0.67 -22.55
C PRO A 16 -4.50 -1.75 -22.54
N LYS A 17 -4.13 -3.01 -22.53
CA LYS A 17 -5.06 -4.14 -22.49
C LYS A 17 -5.87 -4.20 -21.21
N TYR A 18 -5.23 -3.90 -20.07
CA TYR A 18 -5.87 -3.82 -18.76
C TYR A 18 -6.97 -2.76 -18.76
N ILE A 19 -6.67 -1.55 -19.21
CA ILE A 19 -7.63 -0.44 -19.26
C ILE A 19 -8.77 -0.75 -20.21
N GLU A 20 -8.48 -1.28 -21.42
CA GLU A 20 -9.52 -1.68 -22.38
C GLU A 20 -10.47 -2.71 -21.76
N THR A 21 -9.92 -3.72 -21.09
CA THR A 21 -10.73 -4.78 -20.43
C THR A 21 -11.62 -4.18 -19.35
N LEU A 22 -11.08 -3.33 -18.48
CA LEU A 22 -11.87 -2.71 -17.41
C LEU A 22 -12.92 -1.72 -17.93
N LYS A 23 -12.65 -1.00 -19.02
CA LYS A 23 -13.67 -0.15 -19.69
C LYS A 23 -14.85 -0.98 -20.18
N LYS A 24 -14.60 -2.14 -20.80
CA LYS A 24 -15.66 -3.06 -21.24
C LYS A 24 -16.47 -3.57 -20.05
N LEU A 25 -15.83 -3.95 -18.96
CA LEU A 25 -16.51 -4.39 -17.74
C LEU A 25 -17.30 -3.25 -17.10
N LYS A 26 -16.75 -2.04 -17.04
CA LYS A 26 -17.42 -0.84 -16.53
C LYS A 26 -18.70 -0.53 -17.29
N GLU A 27 -18.71 -0.67 -18.62
CA GLU A 27 -19.90 -0.50 -19.45
C GLU A 27 -20.90 -1.66 -19.26
N THR A 28 -20.42 -2.90 -19.26
CA THR A 28 -21.28 -4.09 -19.11
C THR A 28 -22.03 -4.10 -17.79
N TYR A 29 -21.42 -3.61 -16.72
CA TYR A 29 -21.98 -3.66 -15.37
C TYR A 29 -22.45 -2.29 -14.84
N ARG A 30 -22.54 -1.27 -15.68
CA ARG A 30 -22.82 0.13 -15.29
C ARG A 30 -24.06 0.33 -14.41
N ASP A 31 -25.12 -0.48 -14.67
CA ASP A 31 -26.38 -0.39 -13.95
C ASP A 31 -26.40 -1.26 -12.66
N ARG A 32 -25.34 -1.99 -12.40
CA ARG A 32 -25.23 -2.94 -11.27
C ARG A 32 -24.15 -2.56 -10.27
N ILE A 33 -23.03 -2.05 -10.75
CA ILE A 33 -21.87 -1.70 -9.88
C ILE A 33 -21.03 -0.60 -10.53
N LYS A 34 -20.60 0.36 -9.74
CA LYS A 34 -19.65 1.41 -10.17
C LYS A 34 -18.22 0.88 -10.09
N ILE A 35 -17.61 0.57 -11.23
CA ILE A 35 -16.22 0.10 -11.32
C ILE A 35 -15.29 1.32 -11.44
N LYS A 36 -14.24 1.36 -10.64
CA LYS A 36 -13.13 2.30 -10.72
C LYS A 36 -11.89 1.58 -11.24
N ILE A 37 -11.12 2.22 -12.10
CA ILE A 37 -9.89 1.66 -12.66
C ILE A 37 -8.72 2.11 -11.79
N GLY A 38 -8.09 1.16 -11.11
CA GLY A 38 -6.92 1.43 -10.27
C GLY A 38 -5.71 0.60 -10.69
N VAL A 39 -4.54 1.05 -10.29
CA VAL A 39 -3.29 0.30 -10.46
C VAL A 39 -2.47 0.35 -9.17
N GLU A 40 -1.76 -0.72 -8.90
CA GLU A 40 -0.73 -0.76 -7.87
C GLU A 40 0.64 -0.72 -8.54
N LEU A 41 1.53 0.13 -8.04
CA LEU A 41 2.88 0.33 -8.58
C LEU A 41 3.91 -0.03 -7.51
N GLY A 42 4.82 -0.94 -7.83
CA GLY A 42 6.02 -1.16 -7.04
C GLY A 42 6.97 0.03 -7.16
N LEU A 43 7.16 0.74 -6.06
CA LEU A 43 7.94 1.97 -6.05
C LEU A 43 9.43 1.67 -5.85
N GLN A 44 10.21 1.97 -6.89
CA GLN A 44 11.66 1.88 -6.86
C GLN A 44 12.25 3.09 -7.57
N PRO A 45 13.37 3.70 -7.10
CA PRO A 45 13.92 4.92 -7.68
C PRO A 45 14.16 4.86 -9.19
N GLN A 46 14.61 3.72 -9.70
CA GLN A 46 14.90 3.52 -11.13
C GLN A 46 13.63 3.41 -12.01
N LEU A 47 12.44 3.24 -11.41
CA LEU A 47 11.19 3.07 -12.15
C LEU A 47 10.41 4.38 -12.36
N VAL A 48 10.85 5.48 -11.78
CA VAL A 48 10.14 6.78 -11.82
C VAL A 48 9.68 7.14 -13.24
N ARG A 49 10.60 7.11 -14.21
CA ARG A 49 10.29 7.47 -15.60
C ARG A 49 9.45 6.41 -16.33
N LYS A 50 9.51 5.16 -15.90
CA LYS A 50 8.73 4.07 -16.51
C LYS A 50 7.23 4.20 -16.23
N TYR A 51 6.86 4.94 -15.17
CA TYR A 51 5.47 5.14 -14.78
C TYR A 51 4.83 6.42 -15.37
N ASP A 52 5.56 7.21 -16.15
CA ASP A 52 5.03 8.45 -16.74
C ASP A 52 3.77 8.22 -17.57
N GLY A 53 3.72 7.14 -18.36
CA GLY A 53 2.53 6.75 -19.13
C GLY A 53 1.31 6.46 -18.24
N ILE A 54 1.53 5.79 -17.10
CA ILE A 54 0.49 5.47 -16.11
C ILE A 54 0.01 6.76 -15.42
N PHE A 55 0.95 7.59 -14.99
CA PHE A 55 0.61 8.84 -14.32
C PHE A 55 -0.13 9.83 -15.22
N ASN A 56 0.06 9.77 -16.53
CA ASN A 56 -0.60 10.63 -17.52
C ASN A 56 -1.89 10.01 -18.11
N CYS A 57 -2.23 8.78 -17.73
CA CYS A 57 -3.43 8.11 -18.19
C CYS A 57 -4.67 8.64 -17.46
N GLU A 58 -5.57 9.32 -18.18
CA GLU A 58 -6.80 9.90 -17.64
C GLU A 58 -7.85 8.85 -17.24
N ASP A 59 -7.73 7.63 -17.77
CA ASP A 59 -8.66 6.54 -17.48
C ASP A 59 -8.43 5.92 -16.09
N ILE A 60 -7.29 6.19 -15.46
CA ILE A 60 -6.94 5.65 -14.15
C ILE A 60 -7.52 6.53 -13.05
N ASP A 61 -8.43 5.96 -12.28
CA ASP A 61 -9.10 6.60 -11.16
C ASP A 61 -8.24 6.65 -9.89
N PHE A 62 -7.35 5.63 -9.70
CA PHE A 62 -6.65 5.42 -8.43
C PHE A 62 -5.28 4.75 -8.62
N ILE A 63 -4.25 5.23 -7.93
CA ILE A 63 -2.91 4.63 -7.92
C ILE A 63 -2.45 4.39 -6.50
N ILE A 64 -2.15 3.13 -6.19
CA ILE A 64 -1.47 2.68 -4.97
C ILE A 64 0.02 2.62 -5.27
N GLY A 65 0.84 3.14 -4.37
CA GLY A 65 2.29 2.97 -4.42
C GLY A 65 2.76 2.05 -3.30
N SER A 66 3.42 0.95 -3.66
CA SER A 66 3.80 -0.11 -2.73
C SER A 66 5.30 -0.39 -2.75
N PHE A 67 5.82 -0.93 -1.66
CA PHE A 67 7.25 -1.21 -1.48
C PHE A 67 7.48 -2.71 -1.31
N HIS A 68 7.67 -3.41 -2.42
CA HIS A 68 7.92 -4.85 -2.44
C HIS A 68 9.41 -5.19 -2.51
N CYS A 69 10.23 -4.21 -2.91
CA CYS A 69 11.67 -4.38 -3.08
C CYS A 69 12.45 -3.26 -2.37
N ILE A 70 13.46 -3.64 -1.63
CA ILE A 70 14.35 -2.73 -0.90
C ILE A 70 15.77 -2.95 -1.38
N LYS A 71 16.40 -1.88 -1.86
CA LYS A 71 17.76 -1.95 -2.46
C LYS A 71 17.89 -3.06 -3.50
N GLY A 72 16.85 -3.25 -4.34
CA GLY A 72 16.81 -4.28 -5.36
C GLY A 72 16.50 -5.70 -4.88
N MET A 73 16.35 -5.92 -3.57
CA MET A 73 16.00 -7.22 -2.99
C MET A 73 14.50 -7.31 -2.74
N ASN A 74 13.89 -8.42 -3.12
CA ASN A 74 12.48 -8.69 -2.81
C ASN A 74 12.29 -8.94 -1.31
N VAL A 75 11.43 -8.16 -0.65
CA VAL A 75 11.11 -8.34 0.78
C VAL A 75 10.30 -9.62 1.07
N ALA A 76 9.77 -10.29 0.03
CA ALA A 76 9.22 -11.64 0.17
C ALA A 76 10.29 -12.74 0.10
N GLY A 77 11.53 -12.39 -0.24
CA GLY A 77 12.63 -13.32 -0.46
C GLY A 77 13.40 -13.66 0.81
N ARG A 78 13.73 -14.95 0.97
CA ARG A 78 14.52 -15.47 2.09
C ARG A 78 15.85 -14.71 2.28
N LYS A 79 16.55 -14.38 1.18
CA LYS A 79 17.85 -13.70 1.20
C LYS A 79 17.84 -12.38 1.99
N PHE A 80 16.72 -11.66 1.97
CA PHE A 80 16.61 -10.40 2.71
C PHE A 80 16.66 -10.63 4.22
N PHE A 81 15.88 -11.61 4.72
CA PHE A 81 15.78 -11.89 6.15
C PHE A 81 16.96 -12.69 6.72
N GLU A 82 17.69 -13.42 5.90
CA GLU A 82 18.92 -14.11 6.33
C GLU A 82 20.09 -13.15 6.53
N LYS A 83 20.04 -12.00 5.83
CA LYS A 83 21.15 -11.03 5.82
C LYS A 83 21.07 -10.01 6.96
N TYR A 84 19.86 -9.69 7.42
CA TYR A 84 19.61 -8.60 8.35
C TYR A 84 18.81 -9.10 9.56
N SER A 85 19.14 -8.59 10.75
CA SER A 85 18.29 -8.75 11.91
C SER A 85 16.93 -8.06 11.70
N LYS A 86 15.93 -8.37 12.51
CA LYS A 86 14.60 -7.78 12.44
C LYS A 86 14.63 -6.25 12.41
N ASP A 87 15.32 -5.66 13.38
CA ASP A 87 15.34 -4.20 13.52
C ASP A 87 16.12 -3.52 12.39
N GLU A 88 17.21 -4.12 11.91
CA GLU A 88 17.95 -3.65 10.73
C GLU A 88 17.07 -3.73 9.48
N ALA A 89 16.36 -4.83 9.27
CA ALA A 89 15.48 -5.01 8.12
C ALA A 89 14.33 -3.99 8.11
N HIS A 90 13.68 -3.76 9.27
CA HIS A 90 12.63 -2.74 9.39
C HIS A 90 13.20 -1.33 9.16
N ARG A 91 14.35 -1.01 9.74
CA ARG A 91 15.00 0.28 9.54
C ARG A 91 15.27 0.53 8.06
N MET A 92 15.92 -0.41 7.38
CA MET A 92 16.22 -0.30 5.95
C MET A 92 14.95 -0.16 5.11
N TYR A 93 13.88 -0.89 5.47
CA TYR A 93 12.59 -0.82 4.80
C TYR A 93 12.00 0.58 4.88
N PHE A 94 11.94 1.18 6.07
CA PHE A 94 11.39 2.52 6.25
C PHE A 94 12.30 3.61 5.68
N GLU A 95 13.63 3.46 5.74
CA GLU A 95 14.57 4.37 5.08
C GLU A 95 14.34 4.41 3.57
N GLU A 96 14.18 3.26 2.92
CA GLU A 96 13.88 3.18 1.49
C GLU A 96 12.54 3.84 1.16
N ILE A 97 11.49 3.59 1.97
CA ILE A 97 10.20 4.29 1.80
C ILE A 97 10.38 5.79 1.87
N LEU A 98 11.05 6.29 2.91
CA LEU A 98 11.25 7.72 3.14
C LEU A 98 12.00 8.40 1.99
N GLU A 99 13.00 7.73 1.44
CA GLU A 99 13.78 8.24 0.31
C GLU A 99 13.04 8.13 -1.02
N THR A 100 12.34 7.03 -1.24
CA THR A 100 11.68 6.74 -2.53
C THR A 100 10.37 7.51 -2.69
N ILE A 101 9.55 7.65 -1.63
CA ILE A 101 8.23 8.31 -1.71
C ILE A 101 8.29 9.75 -2.20
N LYS A 102 9.41 10.43 -2.02
CA LYS A 102 9.60 11.80 -2.53
C LYS A 102 9.66 11.87 -4.06
N LEU A 103 10.05 10.78 -4.71
CA LEU A 103 10.18 10.65 -6.15
C LEU A 103 8.83 10.39 -6.85
N PHE A 104 7.82 9.95 -6.09
CA PHE A 104 6.50 9.56 -6.61
C PHE A 104 5.37 10.43 -6.05
N PRO A 105 5.33 11.75 -6.36
CA PRO A 105 4.31 12.65 -5.80
C PRO A 105 2.91 12.44 -6.39
N ARG A 106 2.76 11.55 -7.37
CA ARG A 106 1.52 11.36 -8.14
C ARG A 106 0.76 10.08 -7.79
N ILE A 107 1.18 9.33 -6.78
CA ILE A 107 0.37 8.24 -6.21
C ILE A 107 -0.74 8.84 -5.33
N ASN A 108 -1.83 8.09 -5.14
CA ASN A 108 -2.93 8.52 -4.29
C ASN A 108 -2.76 8.08 -2.84
N VAL A 109 -2.29 6.85 -2.64
CA VAL A 109 -2.01 6.31 -1.30
C VAL A 109 -0.74 5.45 -1.32
N CYS A 110 -0.11 5.34 -0.15
CA CYS A 110 0.89 4.32 0.12
C CYS A 110 0.16 3.05 0.55
N GLY A 111 0.35 1.96 -0.19
CA GLY A 111 -0.22 0.65 0.10
C GLY A 111 0.47 0.00 1.30
N HIS A 112 -0.23 -0.89 2.00
CA HIS A 112 0.26 -1.79 3.07
C HIS A 112 1.65 -1.44 3.64
N LEU A 113 1.77 -0.26 4.26
CA LEU A 113 3.03 0.42 4.63
C LEU A 113 4.03 -0.45 5.40
N ASP A 114 3.60 -1.47 6.12
CA ASP A 114 4.44 -2.39 6.88
C ASP A 114 4.44 -3.82 6.30
N PHE A 115 4.36 -3.92 4.98
CA PHE A 115 4.33 -5.16 4.21
C PHE A 115 5.45 -6.15 4.57
N ILE A 116 6.59 -5.65 5.00
CA ILE A 116 7.72 -6.46 5.46
C ILE A 116 7.32 -7.48 6.56
N ASN A 117 6.33 -7.15 7.39
CA ASN A 117 5.84 -8.03 8.46
C ASN A 117 5.20 -9.32 7.93
N ARG A 118 4.62 -9.28 6.72
CA ARG A 118 3.97 -10.44 6.09
C ARG A 118 4.92 -11.61 5.93
N TYR A 119 6.13 -11.34 5.52
CA TYR A 119 7.12 -12.37 5.16
C TYR A 119 8.14 -12.61 6.26
N GLY A 120 8.49 -11.62 7.04
CA GLY A 120 9.47 -11.73 8.09
C GLY A 120 9.17 -12.84 9.11
N LYS A 121 7.88 -13.07 9.42
CA LYS A 121 7.47 -14.13 10.35
C LYS A 121 7.82 -15.57 9.91
N ALA A 122 8.00 -15.79 8.62
CA ALA A 122 8.40 -17.10 8.09
C ALA A 122 9.85 -17.45 8.42
N PHE A 123 10.67 -16.46 8.74
CA PHE A 123 12.10 -16.59 9.00
C PHE A 123 12.46 -16.35 10.47
N HIS A 124 11.69 -15.53 11.17
CA HIS A 124 11.91 -15.18 12.57
C HIS A 124 10.57 -15.13 13.33
N ASN A 125 10.46 -15.88 14.41
CA ASN A 125 9.21 -16.00 15.19
C ASN A 125 8.72 -14.68 15.79
N ASP A 126 9.59 -13.70 15.99
CA ASP A 126 9.32 -12.40 16.58
C ASP A 126 9.01 -11.29 15.55
N TYR A 127 9.02 -11.61 14.25
CA TYR A 127 8.76 -10.65 13.16
C TYR A 127 7.29 -10.19 13.04
N ARG A 128 6.43 -10.65 13.93
CA ARG A 128 4.98 -10.38 13.85
C ARG A 128 4.59 -8.95 14.16
N GLU A 129 5.45 -8.23 14.87
CA GLU A 129 5.17 -6.86 15.32
C GLU A 129 6.39 -5.98 15.12
N ILE A 130 6.16 -4.76 14.64
CA ILE A 130 7.20 -3.73 14.54
C ILE A 130 7.54 -3.26 15.96
N ASN A 131 8.82 -3.09 16.24
CA ASN A 131 9.21 -2.31 17.40
C ASN A 131 8.97 -0.80 17.06
N PHE A 132 7.72 -0.35 17.29
CA PHE A 132 7.28 0.99 16.92
C PHE A 132 8.18 2.08 17.53
N GLU A 133 8.50 1.97 18.81
CA GLU A 133 9.29 3.01 19.50
C GLU A 133 10.70 3.16 18.90
N LEU A 134 11.30 2.06 18.46
CA LEU A 134 12.60 2.09 17.79
C LEU A 134 12.56 2.77 16.43
N HIS A 135 11.44 2.65 15.71
CA HIS A 135 11.29 3.19 14.35
C HIS A 135 10.38 4.41 14.26
N LYS A 136 9.87 4.90 15.38
CA LYS A 136 8.88 5.98 15.45
C LYS A 136 9.31 7.22 14.69
N GLU A 137 10.54 7.66 14.85
CA GLU A 137 11.02 8.89 14.21
C GLU A 137 10.96 8.82 12.67
N ILE A 138 11.38 7.69 12.09
CA ILE A 138 11.34 7.52 10.63
C ILE A 138 9.92 7.33 10.11
N ILE A 139 9.06 6.63 10.86
CA ILE A 139 7.65 6.46 10.56
C ILE A 139 6.94 7.83 10.59
N ASP A 140 7.22 8.66 11.58
CA ASP A 140 6.69 10.03 11.67
C ASP A 140 7.11 10.86 10.44
N GLN A 141 8.37 10.78 10.03
CA GLN A 141 8.85 11.49 8.84
C GLN A 141 8.14 11.03 7.56
N ILE A 142 7.89 9.73 7.42
CA ILE A 142 7.11 9.18 6.30
C ILE A 142 5.70 9.76 6.31
N PHE A 143 4.97 9.67 7.42
CA PHE A 143 3.60 10.17 7.53
C PHE A 143 3.51 11.67 7.30
N ILE A 144 4.38 12.47 7.89
CA ILE A 144 4.43 13.92 7.68
C ILE A 144 4.65 14.24 6.20
N LYS A 145 5.52 13.49 5.51
CA LYS A 145 5.79 13.69 4.09
C LYS A 145 4.58 13.32 3.23
N LEU A 146 3.92 12.21 3.51
CA LEU A 146 2.69 11.78 2.84
C LEU A 146 1.59 12.81 3.00
N ILE A 147 1.32 13.24 4.24
CA ILE A 147 0.29 14.23 4.57
C ILE A 147 0.55 15.56 3.85
N LYS A 148 1.79 16.07 3.88
CA LYS A 148 2.17 17.30 3.17
C LYS A 148 1.97 17.24 1.65
N LYS A 149 2.02 16.03 1.07
CA LYS A 149 1.80 15.81 -0.37
C LYS A 149 0.37 15.43 -0.71
N ASN A 150 -0.56 15.42 0.25
CA ASN A 150 -1.91 14.91 0.09
C ASN A 150 -1.95 13.46 -0.42
N ILE A 151 -0.98 12.66 -0.04
CA ILE A 151 -0.95 11.22 -0.28
C ILE A 151 -1.48 10.54 0.97
N GLY A 152 -2.44 9.64 0.80
CA GLY A 152 -3.01 8.87 1.90
C GLY A 152 -2.23 7.61 2.22
N ILE A 153 -2.81 6.81 3.10
CA ILE A 153 -2.39 5.43 3.37
C ILE A 153 -3.54 4.46 3.11
N GLU A 154 -3.22 3.21 2.88
CA GLU A 154 -4.18 2.13 2.81
C GLU A 154 -4.23 1.39 4.15
N LEU A 155 -5.44 1.11 4.68
CA LEU A 155 -5.66 0.01 5.60
C LEU A 155 -5.93 -1.24 4.78
N ASN A 156 -5.01 -2.17 4.77
CA ASN A 156 -5.07 -3.39 3.98
C ASN A 156 -5.39 -4.59 4.87
N THR A 157 -6.50 -5.28 4.60
CA THR A 157 -6.99 -6.37 5.45
C THR A 157 -6.26 -7.69 5.24
N SER A 158 -5.40 -7.79 4.22
CA SER A 158 -4.70 -9.04 3.93
C SER A 158 -3.74 -9.48 5.03
N GLY A 159 -3.30 -8.59 5.92
CA GLY A 159 -2.51 -8.94 7.10
C GLY A 159 -3.13 -10.10 7.87
N LEU A 160 -4.44 -10.04 8.16
CA LEU A 160 -5.17 -11.10 8.83
C LEU A 160 -5.15 -12.42 8.04
N ARG A 161 -5.35 -12.34 6.72
CA ARG A 161 -5.33 -13.52 5.83
C ARG A 161 -3.97 -14.21 5.81
N TYR A 162 -2.89 -13.46 5.91
CA TYR A 162 -1.53 -13.97 5.99
C TYR A 162 -1.10 -14.33 7.42
N GLY A 163 -2.05 -14.30 8.36
CA GLY A 163 -1.85 -14.78 9.74
C GLY A 163 -1.05 -13.81 10.61
N LEU A 164 -1.04 -12.53 10.28
CA LEU A 164 -0.70 -11.49 11.24
C LEU A 164 -1.88 -11.28 12.19
N LYS A 165 -1.61 -10.70 13.35
CA LYS A 165 -2.66 -10.37 14.32
C LYS A 165 -3.35 -9.03 13.97
N ASP A 166 -2.86 -8.33 12.97
CA ASP A 166 -3.19 -6.96 12.65
C ASP A 166 -3.35 -6.75 11.14
N PHE A 167 -3.82 -5.58 10.77
CA PHE A 167 -3.88 -5.11 9.38
C PHE A 167 -2.49 -4.66 8.89
N HIS A 168 -2.44 -4.18 7.63
CA HIS A 168 -1.33 -3.39 7.13
C HIS A 168 -1.80 -1.95 6.85
N PRO A 169 -1.18 -0.94 7.48
CA PRO A 169 -0.24 -1.05 8.57
C PRO A 169 -0.93 -1.46 9.89
N CYS A 170 -0.14 -1.87 10.87
CA CYS A 170 -0.63 -2.24 12.19
C CYS A 170 -1.34 -1.08 12.89
N ARG A 171 -2.22 -1.38 13.86
CA ARG A 171 -3.03 -0.40 14.62
C ARG A 171 -2.21 0.79 15.10
N ARG A 172 -1.04 0.55 15.70
CA ARG A 172 -0.20 1.64 16.24
C ARG A 172 0.24 2.64 15.17
N ASN A 173 0.51 2.17 13.96
CA ASN A 173 0.83 3.04 12.82
C ASN A 173 -0.40 3.84 12.34
N LEU A 174 -1.59 3.24 12.34
CA LEU A 174 -2.84 3.94 12.00
C LEU A 174 -3.16 5.05 13.02
N GLU A 175 -3.04 4.74 14.31
CA GLU A 175 -3.18 5.73 15.39
C GLU A 175 -2.20 6.88 15.20
N ARG A 176 -0.92 6.56 14.92
CA ARG A 176 0.10 7.58 14.72
C ARG A 176 -0.14 8.44 13.49
N TYR A 177 -0.59 7.84 12.39
CA TYR A 177 -0.97 8.60 11.20
C TYR A 177 -2.07 9.61 11.49
N LYS A 178 -3.09 9.22 12.26
CA LYS A 178 -4.17 10.11 12.70
C LYS A 178 -3.66 11.19 13.65
N GLU A 179 -2.87 10.85 14.67
CA GLU A 179 -2.26 11.80 15.62
C GLU A 179 -1.49 12.92 14.87
N LEU A 180 -0.83 12.60 13.78
CA LEU A 180 -0.09 13.55 12.93
C LEU A 180 -1.00 14.35 11.97
N GLY A 181 -2.31 14.15 12.01
CA GLY A 181 -3.29 14.86 11.20
C GLY A 181 -3.60 14.20 9.85
N GLY A 182 -3.25 12.93 9.66
CA GLY A 182 -3.62 12.15 8.49
C GLY A 182 -5.13 11.96 8.38
N LYS A 183 -5.70 12.20 7.18
CA LYS A 183 -7.13 12.13 6.92
C LYS A 183 -7.50 11.25 5.73
N ILE A 184 -6.56 11.02 4.81
CA ILE A 184 -6.79 10.24 3.60
C ILE A 184 -6.42 8.79 3.90
N ILE A 185 -7.43 7.95 4.12
CA ILE A 185 -7.26 6.52 4.38
C ILE A 185 -8.22 5.72 3.50
N THR A 186 -7.70 4.71 2.81
CA THR A 186 -8.52 3.76 2.04
C THR A 186 -8.57 2.41 2.74
N MET A 187 -9.54 1.59 2.38
CA MET A 187 -9.57 0.17 2.77
C MET A 187 -9.31 -0.69 1.55
N GLY A 188 -8.39 -1.64 1.66
CA GLY A 188 -8.04 -2.60 0.62
C GLY A 188 -8.04 -4.03 1.14
N SER A 189 -8.44 -5.00 0.32
CA SER A 189 -8.38 -6.42 0.67
C SER A 189 -7.22 -7.17 0.01
N ASP A 190 -6.51 -6.51 -0.91
CA ASP A 190 -5.42 -7.14 -1.68
C ASP A 190 -5.87 -8.50 -2.27
N ALA A 191 -7.08 -8.50 -2.86
CA ALA A 191 -7.75 -9.70 -3.30
C ALA A 191 -7.15 -10.25 -4.60
N HIS A 192 -6.61 -11.48 -4.54
CA HIS A 192 -6.14 -12.23 -5.69
C HIS A 192 -7.15 -13.33 -6.11
N LYS A 193 -8.24 -13.48 -5.36
CA LYS A 193 -9.36 -14.38 -5.62
C LYS A 193 -10.67 -13.67 -5.34
N ALA A 194 -11.74 -14.03 -6.04
CA ALA A 194 -13.06 -13.43 -5.81
C ALA A 194 -13.54 -13.55 -4.36
N SER A 195 -13.23 -14.66 -3.69
CA SER A 195 -13.55 -14.91 -2.28
C SER A 195 -12.86 -13.98 -1.29
N ASP A 196 -11.82 -13.27 -1.71
CA ASP A 196 -11.05 -12.36 -0.85
C ASP A 196 -11.49 -10.89 -1.02
N ILE A 197 -12.36 -10.61 -1.99
CA ILE A 197 -12.89 -9.26 -2.20
C ILE A 197 -13.67 -8.81 -0.95
N MET A 198 -13.31 -7.64 -0.41
CA MET A 198 -13.89 -7.05 0.81
C MET A 198 -13.76 -7.92 2.08
N LYS A 199 -12.90 -8.93 2.06
CA LYS A 199 -12.70 -9.77 3.23
C LYS A 199 -12.21 -8.95 4.42
N ASP A 200 -12.83 -9.16 5.58
CA ASP A 200 -12.55 -8.47 6.85
C ASP A 200 -12.78 -6.93 6.82
N PHE A 201 -13.54 -6.38 5.85
CA PHE A 201 -13.84 -4.94 5.79
C PHE A 201 -14.68 -4.46 6.97
N ASP A 202 -15.57 -5.29 7.52
CA ASP A 202 -16.33 -4.90 8.71
C ASP A 202 -15.39 -4.67 9.90
N LYS A 203 -14.41 -5.56 10.11
CA LYS A 203 -13.39 -5.39 11.13
C LYS A 203 -12.52 -4.14 10.89
N ALA A 204 -12.16 -3.89 9.63
CA ALA A 204 -11.40 -2.70 9.27
C ALA A 204 -12.17 -1.40 9.57
N ARG A 205 -13.48 -1.39 9.32
CA ARG A 205 -14.34 -0.25 9.65
C ARG A 205 -14.44 -0.02 11.16
N GLU A 206 -14.61 -1.08 11.92
CA GLU A 206 -14.62 -1.02 13.39
C GLU A 206 -13.30 -0.48 13.91
N GLU A 207 -12.18 -1.02 13.44
CA GLU A 207 -10.83 -0.57 13.80
C GLU A 207 -10.65 0.93 13.53
N LEU A 208 -11.02 1.40 12.34
CA LEU A 208 -10.92 2.82 12.00
C LEU A 208 -11.78 3.69 12.91
N LYS A 209 -13.00 3.25 13.24
CA LYS A 209 -13.88 3.97 14.18
C LYS A 209 -13.30 4.04 15.58
N GLU A 210 -12.76 2.94 16.09
CA GLU A 210 -12.11 2.88 17.41
C GLU A 210 -10.89 3.82 17.48
N ILE A 211 -10.10 3.89 16.42
CA ILE A 211 -9.00 4.86 16.30
C ILE A 211 -9.54 6.30 16.21
N GLY A 212 -10.83 6.44 15.87
CA GLY A 212 -11.55 7.71 15.79
C GLY A 212 -11.53 8.35 14.40
N PHE A 213 -11.34 7.60 13.34
CA PHE A 213 -11.67 8.06 11.99
C PHE A 213 -13.20 8.08 11.84
N GLU A 214 -13.73 9.12 11.19
CA GLU A 214 -15.15 9.23 10.87
C GLU A 214 -15.42 8.80 9.44
N LYS A 215 -14.40 8.88 8.58
CA LYS A 215 -14.49 8.65 7.14
C LYS A 215 -13.34 7.84 6.62
N PHE A 216 -13.60 7.08 5.56
CA PHE A 216 -12.60 6.52 4.68
C PHE A 216 -12.67 7.19 3.30
N CYS A 217 -11.71 6.91 2.43
CA CYS A 217 -11.62 7.55 1.13
C CYS A 217 -11.77 6.56 -0.02
N THR A 218 -12.40 7.02 -1.09
CA THR A 218 -12.35 6.42 -2.43
C THR A 218 -11.80 7.47 -3.40
N PHE A 219 -11.51 7.06 -4.63
CA PHE A 219 -10.98 7.98 -5.64
C PHE A 219 -11.75 7.85 -6.94
N GLU A 220 -11.92 8.98 -7.63
CA GLU A 220 -12.41 9.06 -8.99
C GLU A 220 -11.57 10.08 -9.76
N LYS A 221 -11.02 9.69 -10.92
CA LYS A 221 -10.11 10.53 -11.71
C LYS A 221 -9.01 11.16 -10.84
N ARG A 222 -8.44 10.35 -9.95
CA ARG A 222 -7.37 10.73 -9.03
C ARG A 222 -7.77 11.74 -7.94
N LYS A 223 -9.04 12.11 -7.85
CA LYS A 223 -9.57 13.01 -6.81
C LYS A 223 -10.14 12.20 -5.66
N VAL A 224 -9.83 12.62 -4.44
CA VAL A 224 -10.32 11.97 -3.22
C VAL A 224 -11.79 12.26 -3.01
N GLU A 225 -12.55 11.23 -2.66
CA GLU A 225 -13.95 11.29 -2.23
C GLU A 225 -14.04 10.69 -0.83
N TYR A 226 -14.60 11.44 0.13
CA TYR A 226 -14.79 10.98 1.50
C TYR A 226 -16.12 10.24 1.63
N ARG A 227 -16.11 9.11 2.35
CA ARG A 227 -17.26 8.26 2.65
C ARG A 227 -17.34 8.03 4.15
N ASP A 228 -18.54 8.00 4.71
CA ASP A 228 -18.74 7.72 6.13
C ASP A 228 -18.43 6.24 6.44
N LEU A 229 -17.80 5.99 7.60
CA LEU A 229 -17.47 4.66 8.11
C LEU A 229 -18.69 3.93 8.66
#